data_4730c10a3eb439490f8001ccf5ccdd60
#
_entry.id   4730c10a3eb439490f8001ccf5ccdd60
#
_cell.length_a   1.000
_cell.length_b   1.000
_cell.length_c   1.000
_cell.angle_alpha   90.00
_cell.angle_beta   90.00
_cell.angle_gamma   90.00
#
_symmetry.space_group_name_H-M   'P 1'
#
loop_
_entity.id
_entity.type
_entity.pdbx_description
1 polymer ?
#
loop_
_entity_poly.entity_id
_entity_poly.type
_entity_poly.pdbx_seq_one_letter_code
_entity_poly.pdbx_strand_id
1 'polypeptide(L)'
;YEGRQVATVGKIQAFPGAGNVIPGEVKLNLEMRDLSSEKIWTIYKDLEKQAKRIAEEFDVEFNSKHIEVASKPALADPEVRRVIQTQAEKLGLSTLSLPSGAGHDAQEMARIAPMGMIFIPSKDGISHAPSEFSSKEDIANGANVLLYTILELDKKLQ
;
A
#
# COMPACT_ATOMS: atom_id res chain seq x y z
N TYR A 1 -0.10 1.13 17.93
CA TYR A 1 -0.14 -0.11 17.14
C TYR A 1 1.25 -0.44 16.62
N GLU A 2 1.65 -1.71 16.71
CA GLU A 2 2.92 -2.17 16.17
C GLU A 2 2.82 -2.38 14.65
N GLY A 3 3.88 -2.04 13.91
CA GLY A 3 4.00 -2.28 12.48
C GLY A 3 4.20 -1.02 11.65
N ARG A 4 3.88 -1.11 10.35
CA ARG A 4 4.09 -0.05 9.37
C ARG A 4 2.76 0.49 8.80
N GLN A 5 1.71 0.45 9.61
CA GLN A 5 0.43 1.04 9.22
C GLN A 5 0.54 2.54 8.99
N VAL A 6 -0.25 3.03 8.05
CA VAL A 6 -0.35 4.45 7.72
C VAL A 6 -1.81 4.87 7.79
N ALA A 7 -2.07 6.03 8.39
CA ALA A 7 -3.36 6.69 8.37
C ALA A 7 -3.14 8.17 8.01
N THR A 8 -3.75 8.62 6.92
CA THR A 8 -3.52 9.96 6.37
C THR A 8 -4.84 10.68 6.14
N VAL A 9 -4.97 11.88 6.69
CA VAL A 9 -6.02 12.82 6.29
C VAL A 9 -5.49 13.64 5.13
N GLY A 10 -5.80 13.19 3.90
CA GLY A 10 -5.30 13.82 2.67
C GLY A 10 -6.12 15.02 2.19
N LYS A 11 -7.33 15.20 2.74
CA LYS A 11 -8.22 16.30 2.34
C LYS A 11 -9.06 16.77 3.52
N ILE A 12 -9.14 18.11 3.68
CA ILE A 12 -10.03 18.78 4.63
C ILE A 12 -10.79 19.86 3.87
N GLN A 13 -12.10 19.93 4.05
CA GLN A 13 -12.94 20.98 3.49
C GLN A 13 -13.89 21.52 4.56
N ALA A 14 -13.87 22.83 4.77
CA ALA A 14 -14.79 23.52 5.66
C ALA A 14 -15.89 24.20 4.84
N PHE A 15 -17.12 24.23 5.37
CA PHE A 15 -18.26 24.86 4.73
C PHE A 15 -18.91 25.87 5.66
N PRO A 16 -19.22 27.12 5.15
CA PRO A 16 -19.12 27.59 3.78
C PRO A 16 -17.68 27.95 3.33
N GLY A 17 -16.67 27.92 4.21
CA GLY A 17 -15.29 28.22 3.88
C GLY A 17 -14.95 29.72 3.76
N ALA A 18 -15.81 30.59 4.28
CA ALA A 18 -15.55 32.03 4.34
C ALA A 18 -14.68 32.37 5.55
N GLY A 19 -13.71 33.27 5.38
CA GLY A 19 -12.71 33.59 6.39
C GLY A 19 -13.24 34.27 7.67
N ASN A 20 -14.47 34.72 7.66
CA ASN A 20 -15.15 35.41 8.79
C ASN A 20 -16.39 34.64 9.28
N VAL A 21 -16.58 33.39 8.89
CA VAL A 21 -17.71 32.56 9.27
C VAL A 21 -17.21 31.27 9.91
N ILE A 22 -17.72 30.94 11.10
CA ILE A 22 -17.45 29.66 11.76
C ILE A 22 -18.06 28.54 10.89
N PRO A 23 -17.28 27.52 10.49
CA PRO A 23 -17.78 26.42 9.70
C PRO A 23 -18.92 25.66 10.40
N GLY A 24 -20.01 25.44 9.68
CA GLY A 24 -21.09 24.56 10.12
C GLY A 24 -20.88 23.10 9.77
N GLU A 25 -20.00 22.83 8.81
CA GLU A 25 -19.65 21.46 8.40
C GLU A 25 -18.16 21.39 8.02
N VAL A 26 -17.51 20.29 8.41
CA VAL A 26 -16.14 19.97 7.96
C VAL A 26 -16.12 18.53 7.41
N LYS A 27 -15.61 18.36 6.20
CA LYS A 27 -15.41 17.05 5.55
C LYS A 27 -13.95 16.68 5.53
N LEU A 28 -13.66 15.46 5.96
CA LEU A 28 -12.31 14.87 5.98
C LEU A 28 -12.29 13.60 5.13
N ASN A 29 -11.21 13.40 4.36
CA ASN A 29 -10.93 12.12 3.74
C ASN A 29 -9.78 11.45 4.50
N LEU A 30 -10.08 10.34 5.17
CA LEU A 30 -9.08 9.51 5.84
C LEU A 30 -8.78 8.28 4.97
N GLU A 31 -7.52 8.07 4.66
CA GLU A 31 -7.02 6.86 4.01
C GLU A 31 -6.15 6.06 5.00
N MET A 32 -6.38 4.76 5.08
CA MET A 32 -5.60 3.85 5.93
C MET A 32 -5.05 2.71 5.10
N ARG A 33 -3.78 2.35 5.37
CA ARG A 33 -3.07 1.26 4.69
C ARG A 33 -2.33 0.39 5.70
N ASP A 34 -2.47 -0.91 5.57
CA ASP A 34 -1.70 -1.96 6.26
C ASP A 34 -1.80 -3.25 5.45
N LEU A 35 -0.90 -4.21 5.69
CA LEU A 35 -0.98 -5.55 5.10
C LEU A 35 -2.05 -6.43 5.74
N SER A 36 -2.66 -6.01 6.85
CA SER A 36 -3.73 -6.70 7.56
C SER A 36 -5.03 -5.90 7.50
N SER A 37 -6.04 -6.44 6.83
CA SER A 37 -7.39 -5.88 6.83
C SER A 37 -7.98 -5.80 8.24
N GLU A 38 -7.75 -6.80 9.09
CA GLU A 38 -8.23 -6.83 10.48
C GLU A 38 -7.67 -5.65 11.27
N LYS A 39 -6.38 -5.35 11.09
CA LYS A 39 -5.71 -4.24 11.74
C LYS A 39 -6.26 -2.89 11.27
N ILE A 40 -6.50 -2.73 9.97
CA ILE A 40 -7.16 -1.53 9.41
C ILE A 40 -8.51 -1.31 10.09
N TRP A 41 -9.34 -2.35 10.20
CA TRP A 41 -10.65 -2.26 10.85
C TRP A 41 -10.56 -1.97 12.35
N THR A 42 -9.56 -2.51 13.04
CA THR A 42 -9.34 -2.22 14.46
C THR A 42 -9.00 -0.74 14.67
N ILE A 43 -8.06 -0.22 13.86
CA ILE A 43 -7.68 1.20 13.89
C ILE A 43 -8.87 2.09 13.56
N TYR A 44 -9.65 1.75 12.54
CA TYR A 44 -10.86 2.51 12.16
C TYR A 44 -11.86 2.59 13.31
N LYS A 45 -12.18 1.46 13.96
CA LYS A 45 -13.11 1.43 15.09
C LYS A 45 -12.64 2.29 16.27
N ASP A 46 -11.35 2.27 16.56
CA ASP A 46 -10.78 3.10 17.62
C ASP A 46 -10.86 4.60 17.26
N LEU A 47 -10.56 4.97 16.03
CA LEU A 47 -10.72 6.34 15.54
C LEU A 47 -12.18 6.79 15.59
N GLU A 48 -13.11 5.96 15.12
CA GLU A 48 -14.55 6.25 15.16
C GLU A 48 -15.04 6.46 16.61
N LYS A 49 -14.60 5.62 17.54
CA LYS A 49 -14.90 5.75 18.97
C LYS A 49 -14.41 7.08 19.52
N GLN A 50 -13.17 7.48 19.21
CA GLN A 50 -12.63 8.77 19.65
C GLN A 50 -13.36 9.95 19.00
N ALA A 51 -13.69 9.86 17.72
CA ALA A 51 -14.44 10.89 17.03
C ALA A 51 -15.83 11.10 17.63
N LYS A 52 -16.54 10.03 17.96
CA LYS A 52 -17.85 10.12 18.66
C LYS A 52 -17.73 10.76 20.02
N ARG A 53 -16.73 10.38 20.82
CA ARG A 53 -16.46 11.02 22.13
C ARG A 53 -16.21 12.53 21.99
N ILE A 54 -15.40 12.92 21.00
CA ILE A 54 -15.11 14.35 20.75
C ILE A 54 -16.38 15.07 20.29
N ALA A 55 -17.20 14.44 19.44
CA ALA A 55 -18.45 15.01 18.96
C ALA A 55 -19.42 15.30 20.13
N GLU A 56 -19.55 14.37 21.08
CA GLU A 56 -20.33 14.55 22.31
C GLU A 56 -19.76 15.68 23.18
N GLU A 57 -18.45 15.75 23.34
CA GLU A 57 -17.77 16.77 24.17
C GLU A 57 -17.98 18.19 23.63
N PHE A 58 -18.02 18.34 22.29
CA PHE A 58 -18.14 19.65 21.63
C PHE A 58 -19.53 19.94 21.07
N ASP A 59 -20.52 19.10 21.37
CA ASP A 59 -21.91 19.24 20.89
C ASP A 59 -21.98 19.39 19.35
N VAL A 60 -21.26 18.52 18.65
CA VAL A 60 -21.28 18.44 17.19
C VAL A 60 -21.70 17.04 16.72
N GLU A 61 -22.28 16.97 15.53
CA GLU A 61 -22.64 15.70 14.91
C GLU A 61 -21.43 15.06 14.19
N PHE A 62 -21.20 13.77 14.41
CA PHE A 62 -20.19 13.00 13.70
C PHE A 62 -20.82 11.93 12.84
N ASN A 63 -20.55 12.00 11.54
CA ASN A 63 -20.97 10.99 10.56
C ASN A 63 -19.76 10.45 9.83
N SER A 64 -19.67 9.13 9.68
CA SER A 64 -18.66 8.48 8.86
C SER A 64 -19.27 7.67 7.73
N LYS A 65 -18.64 7.71 6.56
CA LYS A 65 -18.99 6.88 5.41
C LYS A 65 -17.75 6.10 4.99
N HIS A 66 -17.85 4.79 5.07
CA HIS A 66 -16.84 3.92 4.51
C HIS A 66 -16.95 3.91 2.97
N ILE A 67 -15.83 4.18 2.31
CA ILE A 67 -15.71 4.10 0.85
C ILE A 67 -14.61 3.09 0.57
N GLU A 68 -14.99 1.93 0.05
CA GLU A 68 -14.03 0.91 -0.37
C GLU A 68 -13.48 1.32 -1.74
N VAL A 69 -12.37 2.06 -1.74
CA VAL A 69 -11.75 2.61 -2.96
C VAL A 69 -10.63 1.70 -3.46
N ALA A 70 -10.09 0.86 -2.59
CA ALA A 70 -8.93 0.03 -2.91
C ALA A 70 -9.21 -1.44 -2.62
N SER A 71 -8.47 -2.28 -3.31
CA SER A 71 -8.44 -3.72 -3.07
C SER A 71 -8.00 -4.05 -1.66
N LYS A 72 -8.42 -5.21 -1.18
CA LYS A 72 -7.91 -5.77 0.07
C LYS A 72 -6.39 -5.92 0.00
N PRO A 73 -5.68 -5.78 1.13
CA PRO A 73 -4.26 -6.10 1.18
C PRO A 73 -4.01 -7.49 0.61
N ALA A 74 -3.02 -7.62 -0.27
CA ALA A 74 -2.63 -8.88 -0.88
C ALA A 74 -1.22 -9.23 -0.46
N LEU A 75 -1.03 -10.40 0.13
CA LEU A 75 0.28 -10.92 0.47
C LEU A 75 0.86 -11.65 -0.75
N ALA A 76 2.12 -11.37 -1.05
CA ALA A 76 2.83 -12.13 -2.06
C ALA A 76 2.95 -13.60 -1.63
N ASP A 77 2.74 -14.50 -2.58
CA ASP A 77 2.83 -15.94 -2.35
C ASP A 77 4.25 -16.34 -1.88
N PRO A 78 4.37 -17.11 -0.79
CA PRO A 78 5.67 -17.48 -0.24
C PRO A 78 6.55 -18.25 -1.22
N GLU A 79 5.98 -19.11 -2.05
CA GLU A 79 6.73 -19.91 -3.03
C GLU A 79 7.23 -19.03 -4.18
N VAL A 80 6.38 -18.14 -4.70
CA VAL A 80 6.78 -17.17 -5.74
C VAL A 80 7.91 -16.28 -5.21
N ARG A 81 7.80 -15.78 -3.98
CA ARG A 81 8.86 -14.98 -3.33
C ARG A 81 10.17 -15.77 -3.22
N ARG A 82 10.10 -17.02 -2.80
CA ARG A 82 11.25 -17.90 -2.68
C ARG A 82 11.94 -18.13 -4.02
N VAL A 83 11.16 -18.35 -5.08
CA VAL A 83 11.70 -18.50 -6.44
C VAL A 83 12.39 -17.20 -6.90
N ILE A 84 11.75 -16.05 -6.74
CA ILE A 84 12.35 -14.74 -7.06
C ILE A 84 13.70 -14.57 -6.37
N GLN A 85 13.73 -14.79 -5.05
CA GLN A 85 14.96 -14.67 -4.27
C GLN A 85 16.04 -15.61 -4.78
N THR A 86 15.70 -16.87 -5.01
CA THR A 86 16.66 -17.89 -5.50
C THR A 86 17.22 -17.51 -6.87
N GLN A 87 16.40 -16.98 -7.79
CA GLN A 87 16.91 -16.59 -9.11
C GLN A 87 17.81 -15.34 -9.02
N ALA A 88 17.48 -14.37 -8.17
CA ALA A 88 18.34 -13.22 -7.93
C ALA A 88 19.71 -13.64 -7.35
N GLU A 89 19.72 -14.54 -6.35
CA GLU A 89 20.94 -15.07 -5.76
C GLU A 89 21.82 -15.82 -6.78
N LYS A 90 21.21 -16.63 -7.68
CA LYS A 90 21.92 -17.30 -8.78
C LYS A 90 22.59 -16.33 -9.77
N LEU A 91 22.02 -15.13 -9.90
CA LEU A 91 22.60 -14.04 -10.72
C LEU A 91 23.62 -13.20 -9.94
N GLY A 92 23.94 -13.56 -8.69
CA GLY A 92 24.88 -12.82 -7.84
C GLY A 92 24.30 -11.51 -7.29
N LEU A 93 22.98 -11.34 -7.30
CA LEU A 93 22.31 -10.13 -6.83
C LEU A 93 21.89 -10.28 -5.36
N SER A 94 22.04 -9.22 -4.59
CA SER A 94 21.51 -9.13 -3.24
C SER A 94 20.00 -8.90 -3.27
N THR A 95 19.29 -9.42 -2.27
CA THR A 95 17.83 -9.29 -2.16
C THR A 95 17.41 -8.72 -0.80
N LEU A 96 16.32 -7.97 -0.80
CA LEU A 96 15.68 -7.47 0.41
C LEU A 96 14.16 -7.66 0.28
N SER A 97 13.57 -8.34 1.26
CA SER A 97 12.11 -8.50 1.32
C SER A 97 11.47 -7.27 1.95
N LEU A 98 10.61 -6.60 1.20
CA LEU A 98 9.96 -5.36 1.61
C LEU A 98 8.43 -5.46 1.45
N PRO A 99 7.64 -4.88 2.36
CA PRO A 99 6.25 -4.60 2.10
C PRO A 99 6.12 -3.40 1.15
N SER A 100 5.14 -3.43 0.24
CA SER A 100 4.71 -2.24 -0.50
C SER A 100 3.53 -1.58 0.20
N GLY A 101 3.61 -0.27 0.42
CA GLY A 101 2.48 0.54 0.88
C GLY A 101 1.66 1.13 -0.27
N ALA A 102 2.09 0.95 -1.53
CA ALA A 102 1.36 1.42 -2.70
C ALA A 102 0.31 0.38 -3.16
N GLY A 103 -0.72 0.84 -3.89
CA GLY A 103 -1.61 -0.03 -4.64
C GLY A 103 -0.94 -0.50 -5.94
N HIS A 104 -1.14 -1.76 -6.29
CA HIS A 104 -0.61 -2.37 -7.51
C HIS A 104 -1.67 -3.24 -8.17
N ASP A 105 -1.68 -3.33 -9.50
CA ASP A 105 -2.57 -4.23 -10.25
C ASP A 105 -2.40 -5.69 -9.82
N ALA A 106 -1.21 -6.05 -9.34
CA ALA A 106 -0.95 -7.37 -8.75
C ALA A 106 -1.86 -7.72 -7.57
N GLN A 107 -2.43 -6.72 -6.85
CA GLN A 107 -3.42 -6.97 -5.79
C GLN A 107 -4.70 -7.57 -6.34
N GLU A 108 -5.15 -7.13 -7.51
CA GLU A 108 -6.32 -7.70 -8.17
C GLU A 108 -6.02 -9.10 -8.71
N MET A 109 -4.83 -9.29 -9.29
CA MET A 109 -4.39 -10.61 -9.76
C MET A 109 -4.26 -11.62 -8.62
N ALA A 110 -3.89 -11.19 -7.42
CA ALA A 110 -3.81 -12.05 -6.24
C ALA A 110 -5.15 -12.68 -5.82
N ARG A 111 -6.27 -12.18 -6.35
CA ARG A 111 -7.61 -12.76 -6.11
C ARG A 111 -7.88 -14.04 -6.88
N ILE A 112 -7.11 -14.29 -7.93
CA ILE A 112 -7.32 -15.40 -8.86
C ILE A 112 -6.08 -16.28 -9.04
N ALA A 113 -4.89 -15.79 -8.66
CA ALA A 113 -3.64 -16.52 -8.81
C ALA A 113 -2.61 -16.13 -7.72
N PRO A 114 -1.67 -17.03 -7.37
CA PRO A 114 -0.50 -16.67 -6.59
C PRO A 114 0.28 -15.55 -7.28
N MET A 115 0.69 -14.54 -6.53
CA MET A 115 1.44 -13.40 -7.07
C MET A 115 2.73 -13.14 -6.31
N GLY A 116 3.67 -12.49 -6.98
CA GLY A 116 4.87 -11.90 -6.41
C GLY A 116 5.23 -10.62 -7.16
N MET A 117 6.11 -9.82 -6.57
CA MET A 117 6.60 -8.60 -7.20
C MET A 117 8.10 -8.47 -7.02
N ILE A 118 8.74 -7.87 -8.02
CA ILE A 118 10.16 -7.54 -8.03
C ILE A 118 10.27 -6.03 -8.10
N PHE A 119 10.92 -5.45 -7.09
CA PHE A 119 11.34 -4.06 -7.12
C PHE A 119 12.80 -3.97 -7.54
N ILE A 120 13.13 -2.93 -8.28
CA ILE A 120 14.51 -2.57 -8.61
C ILE A 120 14.90 -1.29 -7.89
N PRO A 121 16.20 -1.02 -7.68
CA PRO A 121 16.65 0.22 -7.08
C PRO A 121 16.17 1.44 -7.85
N SER A 122 15.71 2.46 -7.11
CA SER A 122 15.48 3.80 -7.63
C SER A 122 16.45 4.77 -6.97
N LYS A 123 17.02 5.68 -7.74
CA LYS A 123 17.95 6.69 -7.25
C LYS A 123 17.33 7.48 -6.10
N ASP A 124 18.06 7.53 -4.97
CA ASP A 124 17.61 8.21 -3.75
C ASP A 124 16.28 7.71 -3.18
N GLY A 125 15.80 6.53 -3.61
CA GLY A 125 14.49 5.98 -3.21
C GLY A 125 13.29 6.77 -3.75
N ILE A 126 13.50 7.63 -4.75
CA ILE A 126 12.43 8.48 -5.30
C ILE A 126 11.50 7.65 -6.17
N SER A 127 10.18 7.82 -5.94
CA SER A 127 9.12 7.29 -6.80
C SER A 127 7.99 8.31 -6.97
N HIS A 128 7.17 8.14 -8.01
CA HIS A 128 6.04 9.02 -8.33
C HIS A 128 6.43 10.50 -8.53
N ALA A 129 7.63 10.77 -9.01
CA ALA A 129 8.14 12.11 -9.28
C ALA A 129 8.92 12.16 -10.61
N PRO A 130 9.02 13.32 -11.28
CA PRO A 130 9.76 13.45 -12.54
C PRO A 130 11.25 13.09 -12.42
N SER A 131 11.80 13.07 -11.21
CA SER A 131 13.19 12.69 -10.90
C SER A 131 13.38 11.21 -10.61
N GLU A 132 12.31 10.39 -10.69
CA GLU A 132 12.41 8.94 -10.53
C GLU A 132 13.33 8.36 -11.61
N PHE A 133 14.32 7.58 -11.17
CA PHE A 133 15.32 7.04 -12.07
C PHE A 133 15.86 5.70 -11.57
N SER A 134 15.89 4.71 -12.46
CA SER A 134 16.62 3.46 -12.28
C SER A 134 17.69 3.32 -13.34
N SER A 135 18.84 2.78 -12.99
CA SER A 135 19.92 2.56 -13.95
C SER A 135 19.55 1.50 -14.99
N LYS A 136 20.19 1.54 -16.16
CA LYS A 136 20.00 0.49 -17.19
C LYS A 136 20.39 -0.89 -16.65
N GLU A 137 21.39 -0.94 -15.77
CA GLU A 137 21.85 -2.17 -15.14
C GLU A 137 20.80 -2.73 -14.17
N ASP A 138 20.22 -1.89 -13.31
CA ASP A 138 19.15 -2.31 -12.40
C ASP A 138 17.91 -2.81 -13.14
N ILE A 139 17.56 -2.13 -14.24
CA ILE A 139 16.44 -2.56 -15.10
C ILE A 139 16.74 -3.93 -15.74
N ALA A 140 17.94 -4.11 -16.28
CA ALA A 140 18.38 -5.37 -16.89
C ALA A 140 18.40 -6.51 -15.86
N ASN A 141 18.92 -6.24 -14.66
CA ASN A 141 18.95 -7.20 -13.56
C ASN A 141 17.54 -7.62 -13.15
N GLY A 142 16.62 -6.67 -12.95
CA GLY A 142 15.23 -6.96 -12.64
C GLY A 142 14.53 -7.78 -13.72
N ALA A 143 14.76 -7.44 -15.00
CA ALA A 143 14.21 -8.19 -16.14
C ALA A 143 14.75 -9.62 -16.20
N ASN A 144 16.04 -9.85 -15.94
CA ASN A 144 16.64 -11.17 -15.88
C ASN A 144 16.07 -12.01 -14.72
N VAL A 145 15.93 -11.41 -13.53
CA VAL A 145 15.29 -12.10 -12.38
C VAL A 145 13.87 -12.50 -12.73
N LEU A 146 13.10 -11.61 -13.38
CA LEU A 146 11.73 -11.90 -13.82
C LEU A 146 11.71 -13.06 -14.80
N LEU A 147 12.55 -13.03 -15.84
CA LEU A 147 12.64 -14.08 -16.85
C LEU A 147 12.93 -15.44 -16.22
N TYR A 148 13.97 -15.54 -15.39
CA TYR A 148 14.33 -16.82 -14.79
C TYR A 148 13.31 -17.27 -13.73
N THR A 149 12.62 -16.35 -13.08
CA THR A 149 11.50 -16.66 -12.17
C THR A 149 10.35 -17.32 -12.98
N ILE A 150 9.96 -16.74 -14.09
CA ILE A 150 8.89 -17.30 -14.96
C ILE A 150 9.27 -18.70 -15.44
N LEU A 151 10.48 -18.86 -15.96
CA LEU A 151 10.96 -20.17 -16.45
C LEU A 151 11.02 -21.24 -15.35
N GLU A 152 11.33 -20.85 -14.10
CA GLU A 152 11.38 -21.77 -12.99
C GLU A 152 9.98 -22.15 -12.47
N LEU A 153 9.05 -21.19 -12.45
CA LEU A 153 7.66 -21.46 -12.07
C LEU A 153 6.95 -22.33 -13.12
N ASP A 154 7.21 -22.10 -14.41
CA ASP A 154 6.64 -22.91 -15.50
C ASP A 154 6.98 -24.40 -15.38
N LYS A 155 8.22 -24.72 -15.02
CA LYS A 155 8.63 -26.11 -14.78
C LYS A 155 7.85 -26.84 -13.67
N LYS A 156 7.24 -26.09 -12.75
CA LYS A 156 6.46 -26.64 -11.64
C LYS A 156 4.99 -26.84 -11.97
N LEU A 157 4.54 -26.27 -13.07
CA LEU A 157 3.18 -26.40 -13.58
C LEU A 157 3.04 -27.56 -14.57
N GLN A 158 4.15 -28.12 -15.01
CA GLN A 158 4.22 -29.32 -15.87
C GLN A 158 4.30 -30.58 -15.00
#